data_595799ecc085b82ba83e52951d2dc17d
#
_entry.id   595799ecc085b82ba83e52951d2dc17d
#
_cell.length_a   1.000
_cell.length_b   1.000
_cell.length_c   1.000
_cell.angle_alpha   90.00
_cell.angle_beta   90.00
_cell.angle_gamma   90.00
#
_symmetry.space_group_name_H-M   'P 1'
#
loop_
_entity.id
_entity.type
_entity.pdbx_description
1 polymer ?
#
loop_
_entity_poly.entity_id
_entity_poly.type
_entity_poly.pdbx_seq_one_letter_code
_entity_poly.pdbx_strand_id
1 'polypeptide(L)'
;MKQIQKLGICLAFALPAPAVAQDTFGLSKTRFAIYQSQIDVLERRGILKPAVEAKKAPVVQEVVVSTKGKLRGRHMATYLSSAKAAARRHNVPENLFLRLIQQESAWNKNARSPVGAIGLAQLMPGTARELGVNPNDPHANLEGGARYLSEQYKRFGSWCLALAAYNAGPGAVKKYNGIPPYKETQNYVRKILGG
;
A
#
# COMPACT_ATOMS: atom_id res chain seq x y z
N MET A 1 47.18 -27.56 59.51
CA MET A 1 46.79 -26.30 58.92
C MET A 1 46.49 -26.52 57.44
N LYS A 2 45.22 -26.61 57.10
CA LYS A 2 44.76 -26.93 55.71
C LYS A 2 44.20 -25.67 55.09
N GLN A 3 44.80 -25.18 54.02
CA GLN A 3 44.33 -24.09 53.19
C GLN A 3 43.21 -24.59 52.29
N ILE A 4 42.05 -23.97 52.39
CA ILE A 4 40.89 -24.24 51.51
C ILE A 4 40.92 -23.20 50.39
N GLN A 5 41.23 -23.66 49.17
CA GLN A 5 41.09 -22.85 47.93
C GLN A 5 39.62 -22.70 47.60
N LYS A 6 39.14 -21.48 47.56
CA LYS A 6 37.80 -21.15 47.05
C LYS A 6 37.88 -21.02 45.52
N LEU A 7 37.25 -21.96 44.80
CA LEU A 7 37.01 -21.89 43.39
C LEU A 7 35.88 -20.84 43.11
N GLY A 8 36.23 -19.76 42.53
CA GLY A 8 35.25 -18.77 42.03
C GLY A 8 34.65 -19.24 40.70
N ILE A 9 33.38 -19.57 40.71
CA ILE A 9 32.61 -19.80 39.49
C ILE A 9 32.14 -18.47 38.93
N CYS A 10 32.77 -18.04 37.85
CA CYS A 10 32.26 -16.92 37.06
C CYS A 10 31.03 -17.39 36.28
N LEU A 11 29.83 -17.03 36.74
CA LEU A 11 28.61 -17.16 35.99
C LEU A 11 28.59 -16.04 34.91
N ALA A 12 28.86 -16.39 33.67
CA ALA A 12 28.65 -15.50 32.55
C ALA A 12 27.14 -15.36 32.29
N PHE A 13 26.58 -14.23 32.69
CA PHE A 13 25.23 -13.84 32.26
C PHE A 13 25.30 -13.50 30.79
N ALA A 14 24.83 -14.41 29.94
CA ALA A 14 24.51 -14.12 28.55
C ALA A 14 23.27 -13.22 28.54
N LEU A 15 23.45 -11.96 28.21
CA LEU A 15 22.36 -11.04 27.89
C LEU A 15 21.67 -11.54 26.62
N PRO A 16 20.34 -11.67 26.61
CA PRO A 16 19.63 -11.98 25.38
C PRO A 16 19.83 -10.83 24.40
N ALA A 17 20.25 -11.15 23.18
CA ALA A 17 20.28 -10.22 22.07
C ALA A 17 18.88 -9.59 21.90
N PRO A 18 18.79 -8.29 21.56
CA PRO A 18 17.49 -7.68 21.31
C PRO A 18 16.81 -8.45 20.18
N ALA A 19 15.62 -8.98 20.46
CA ALA A 19 14.75 -9.53 19.44
C ALA A 19 14.55 -8.46 18.38
N VAL A 20 15.07 -8.70 17.18
CA VAL A 20 14.76 -7.92 15.99
C VAL A 20 13.24 -7.96 15.87
N ALA A 21 12.58 -6.84 16.11
CA ALA A 21 11.16 -6.69 15.89
C ALA A 21 10.89 -7.07 14.43
N GLN A 22 10.34 -8.26 14.23
CA GLN A 22 9.84 -8.67 12.93
C GLN A 22 8.77 -7.67 12.54
N ASP A 23 9.01 -6.93 11.46
CA ASP A 23 8.06 -6.02 10.85
C ASP A 23 6.73 -6.75 10.59
N THR A 24 5.78 -6.58 11.51
CA THR A 24 4.42 -7.12 11.44
C THR A 24 3.52 -6.31 10.49
N PHE A 25 4.10 -5.61 9.52
CA PHE A 25 3.35 -5.02 8.42
C PHE A 25 3.52 -5.88 7.18
N GLY A 26 2.66 -6.92 7.10
CA GLY A 26 2.54 -7.82 5.96
C GLY A 26 2.11 -7.10 4.69
N LEU A 27 3.02 -6.41 4.08
CA LEU A 27 2.96 -6.14 2.65
C LEU A 27 2.85 -7.49 1.95
N SER A 28 1.83 -7.66 1.15
CA SER A 28 1.71 -8.87 0.34
C SER A 28 3.06 -9.13 -0.32
N LYS A 29 3.78 -10.12 0.21
CA LYS A 29 5.13 -10.51 -0.24
C LYS A 29 5.19 -10.69 -1.76
N THR A 30 4.04 -10.97 -2.39
CA THR A 30 3.93 -11.22 -3.81
C THR A 30 3.97 -9.96 -4.67
N ARG A 31 3.22 -8.90 -4.32
CA ARG A 31 3.35 -7.60 -5.03
C ARG A 31 4.74 -7.00 -4.80
N PHE A 32 5.21 -7.05 -3.57
CA PHE A 32 6.54 -6.57 -3.24
C PHE A 32 7.64 -7.39 -3.94
N ALA A 33 7.53 -8.72 -3.98
CA ALA A 33 8.50 -9.59 -4.67
C ALA A 33 8.52 -9.36 -6.19
N ILE A 34 7.35 -9.16 -6.83
CA ILE A 34 7.27 -8.85 -8.26
C ILE A 34 7.87 -7.48 -8.54
N TYR A 35 7.60 -6.46 -7.71
CA TYR A 35 8.21 -5.15 -7.85
C TYR A 35 9.72 -5.19 -7.57
N GLN A 36 10.18 -5.95 -6.58
CA GLN A 36 11.61 -6.12 -6.31
C GLN A 36 12.33 -6.81 -7.49
N SER A 37 11.74 -7.85 -8.06
CA SER A 37 12.35 -8.53 -9.22
C SER A 37 12.43 -7.62 -10.45
N GLN A 38 11.45 -6.72 -10.64
CA GLN A 38 11.48 -5.72 -11.71
C GLN A 38 12.52 -4.63 -11.46
N ILE A 39 12.70 -4.21 -10.20
CA ILE A 39 13.74 -3.25 -9.80
C ILE A 39 15.13 -3.86 -10.04
N ASP A 40 15.36 -5.07 -9.56
CA ASP A 40 16.66 -5.75 -9.72
C ASP A 40 17.04 -5.90 -11.19
N VAL A 41 16.09 -6.16 -12.07
CA VAL A 41 16.30 -6.22 -13.53
C VAL A 41 16.64 -4.84 -14.10
N LEU A 42 16.00 -3.77 -13.63
CA LEU A 42 16.23 -2.41 -14.11
C LEU A 42 17.56 -1.83 -13.58
N GLU A 43 17.91 -2.13 -12.33
CA GLU A 43 19.19 -1.75 -11.73
C GLU A 43 20.35 -2.48 -12.43
N ARG A 44 20.23 -3.78 -12.68
CA ARG A 44 21.24 -4.57 -13.44
C ARG A 44 21.42 -4.10 -14.88
N ARG A 45 20.38 -3.50 -15.49
CA ARG A 45 20.44 -2.91 -16.84
C ARG A 45 20.96 -1.48 -16.86
N GLY A 46 21.31 -0.89 -15.71
CA GLY A 46 21.82 0.48 -15.62
C GLY A 46 20.80 1.57 -15.98
N ILE A 47 19.50 1.25 -16.00
CA ILE A 47 18.42 2.15 -16.37
C ILE A 47 18.00 3.04 -15.19
N LEU A 48 18.27 2.58 -13.97
CA LEU A 48 18.00 3.33 -12.73
C LEU A 48 19.34 3.70 -12.07
N LYS A 49 19.71 4.98 -12.12
CA LYS A 49 20.75 5.53 -11.24
C LYS A 49 20.13 5.83 -9.87
N PRO A 50 20.76 5.46 -8.73
CA PRO A 50 20.27 5.86 -7.44
C PRO A 50 20.26 7.39 -7.35
N ALA A 51 19.10 7.98 -7.06
CA ALA A 51 18.97 9.41 -6.84
C ALA A 51 19.64 9.76 -5.52
N VAL A 52 20.83 10.30 -5.58
CA VAL A 52 21.52 10.96 -4.47
C VAL A 52 20.98 12.38 -4.37
N GLU A 53 20.63 12.76 -3.14
CA GLU A 53 20.16 14.04 -2.65
C GLU A 53 18.63 14.23 -2.50
N ALA A 54 18.21 14.03 -1.24
CA ALA A 54 16.91 14.43 -0.75
C ALA A 54 16.83 15.97 -0.68
N LYS A 55 16.34 16.61 -1.75
CA LYS A 55 15.81 17.97 -1.64
C LYS A 55 14.51 17.90 -0.84
N LYS A 56 14.41 18.78 0.18
CA LYS A 56 13.22 19.02 1.01
C LYS A 56 11.94 18.86 0.17
N ALA A 57 11.07 17.93 0.57
CA ALA A 57 9.81 17.68 -0.11
C ALA A 57 9.01 19.00 -0.26
N PRO A 58 8.53 19.34 -1.46
CA PRO A 58 7.65 20.47 -1.62
C PRO A 58 6.38 20.22 -0.80
N VAL A 59 5.92 21.24 -0.08
CA VAL A 59 4.62 21.28 0.58
C VAL A 59 3.57 20.90 -0.47
N VAL A 60 2.99 19.71 -0.32
CA VAL A 60 1.99 19.20 -1.26
C VAL A 60 0.73 20.02 -1.04
N GLN A 61 0.45 20.94 -1.96
CA GLN A 61 -0.83 21.65 -2.03
C GLN A 61 -1.95 20.61 -2.11
N GLU A 62 -3.02 20.87 -1.38
CA GLU A 62 -4.24 20.07 -1.38
C GLU A 62 -4.71 19.88 -2.83
N VAL A 63 -4.58 18.66 -3.34
CA VAL A 63 -4.94 18.35 -4.73
C VAL A 63 -6.46 18.35 -4.82
N VAL A 64 -7.01 19.39 -5.39
CA VAL A 64 -8.43 19.43 -5.78
C VAL A 64 -8.65 18.33 -6.81
N VAL A 65 -9.37 17.27 -6.42
CA VAL A 65 -9.70 16.16 -7.31
C VAL A 65 -10.62 16.68 -8.42
N SER A 66 -10.09 16.83 -9.62
CA SER A 66 -10.84 17.28 -10.78
C SER A 66 -12.03 16.34 -11.07
N THR A 67 -13.22 16.89 -11.34
CA THR A 67 -14.44 16.12 -11.61
C THR A 67 -14.53 15.55 -13.03
N LYS A 68 -13.50 15.70 -13.87
CA LYS A 68 -13.54 15.43 -15.32
C LYS A 68 -13.37 13.96 -15.77
N GLY A 69 -13.51 12.95 -14.91
CA GLY A 69 -13.44 11.55 -15.36
C GLY A 69 -14.82 10.92 -15.47
N LYS A 70 -15.25 10.48 -16.66
CA LYS A 70 -16.51 9.75 -16.81
C LYS A 70 -16.35 8.33 -16.28
N LEU A 71 -17.00 8.03 -15.16
CA LEU A 71 -17.07 6.67 -14.61
C LEU A 71 -17.91 5.79 -15.57
N ARG A 72 -17.43 4.58 -15.86
CA ARG A 72 -18.10 3.63 -16.75
C ARG A 72 -17.91 2.20 -16.24
N GLY A 73 -18.95 1.39 -16.28
CA GLY A 73 -18.85 -0.02 -15.94
C GLY A 73 -20.23 -0.67 -15.87
N ARG A 74 -20.32 -1.93 -16.32
CA ARG A 74 -21.60 -2.68 -16.38
C ARG A 74 -22.30 -2.74 -15.01
N HIS A 75 -21.55 -2.82 -13.92
CA HIS A 75 -22.06 -2.97 -12.55
C HIS A 75 -21.88 -1.73 -11.68
N MET A 76 -21.51 -0.60 -12.27
CA MET A 76 -21.29 0.65 -11.49
C MET A 76 -22.53 1.05 -10.71
N ALA A 77 -23.71 1.03 -11.35
CA ALA A 77 -24.97 1.42 -10.69
C ALA A 77 -25.26 0.57 -9.44
N THR A 78 -24.94 -0.73 -9.50
CA THR A 78 -25.16 -1.67 -8.39
C THR A 78 -24.33 -1.34 -7.17
N TYR A 79 -23.09 -0.89 -7.33
CA TYR A 79 -22.14 -0.72 -6.23
C TYR A 79 -21.84 0.75 -5.88
N LEU A 80 -22.37 1.70 -6.65
CA LEU A 80 -22.08 3.13 -6.50
C LEU A 80 -22.42 3.65 -5.10
N SER A 81 -23.62 3.33 -4.60
CA SER A 81 -24.08 3.76 -3.26
C SER A 81 -23.20 3.16 -2.15
N SER A 82 -22.86 1.88 -2.27
CA SER A 82 -22.00 1.19 -1.30
C SER A 82 -20.58 1.76 -1.31
N ALA A 83 -20.01 2.04 -2.49
CA ALA A 83 -18.69 2.65 -2.60
C ALA A 83 -18.64 4.04 -1.99
N LYS A 84 -19.66 4.88 -2.25
CA LYS A 84 -19.78 6.21 -1.62
C LYS A 84 -19.91 6.10 -0.09
N ALA A 85 -20.73 5.16 0.39
CA ALA A 85 -20.91 4.96 1.82
C ALA A 85 -19.60 4.50 2.50
N ALA A 86 -18.85 3.58 1.89
CA ALA A 86 -17.55 3.14 2.38
C ALA A 86 -16.54 4.31 2.41
N ALA A 87 -16.47 5.11 1.35
CA ALA A 87 -15.62 6.28 1.30
C ALA A 87 -15.91 7.26 2.45
N ARG A 88 -17.19 7.59 2.69
CA ARG A 88 -17.61 8.48 3.80
C ARG A 88 -17.22 7.92 5.16
N ARG A 89 -17.49 6.63 5.43
CA ARG A 89 -17.14 6.00 6.72
C ARG A 89 -15.66 6.09 7.05
N HIS A 90 -14.81 6.06 6.03
CA HIS A 90 -13.35 6.11 6.20
C HIS A 90 -12.72 7.48 5.90
N ASN A 91 -13.52 8.53 5.77
CA ASN A 91 -13.08 9.91 5.47
C ASN A 91 -12.23 10.00 4.20
N VAL A 92 -12.57 9.20 3.18
CA VAL A 92 -12.00 9.26 1.84
C VAL A 92 -12.89 10.12 0.95
N PRO A 93 -12.35 11.06 0.16
CA PRO A 93 -13.16 11.80 -0.82
C PRO A 93 -13.87 10.85 -1.78
N GLU A 94 -15.21 10.95 -1.88
CA GLU A 94 -16.03 10.02 -2.67
C GLU A 94 -15.51 9.90 -4.11
N ASN A 95 -15.30 11.05 -4.79
CA ASN A 95 -14.83 11.05 -6.18
C ASN A 95 -13.47 10.38 -6.35
N LEU A 96 -12.57 10.51 -5.37
CA LEU A 96 -11.28 9.84 -5.38
C LEU A 96 -11.45 8.33 -5.32
N PHE A 97 -12.27 7.85 -4.39
CA PHE A 97 -12.51 6.42 -4.22
C PHE A 97 -13.23 5.80 -5.41
N LEU A 98 -14.24 6.48 -5.97
CA LEU A 98 -14.94 6.00 -7.16
C LEU A 98 -14.01 5.85 -8.37
N ARG A 99 -13.06 6.76 -8.56
CA ARG A 99 -12.03 6.66 -9.60
C ARG A 99 -11.04 5.54 -9.33
N LEU A 100 -10.69 5.32 -8.05
CA LEU A 100 -9.87 4.19 -7.66
C LEU A 100 -10.57 2.89 -8.07
N ILE A 101 -11.85 2.68 -7.72
CA ILE A 101 -12.61 1.48 -8.12
C ILE A 101 -12.69 1.34 -9.64
N GLN A 102 -12.89 2.46 -10.34
CA GLN A 102 -12.86 2.48 -11.82
C GLN A 102 -11.52 1.99 -12.37
N GLN A 103 -10.41 2.41 -11.78
CA GLN A 103 -9.07 2.03 -12.23
C GLN A 103 -8.72 0.58 -11.83
N GLU A 104 -9.16 0.10 -10.67
CA GLU A 104 -8.84 -1.23 -10.16
C GLU A 104 -9.58 -2.36 -10.88
N SER A 105 -10.86 -2.19 -11.12
CA SER A 105 -11.71 -3.29 -11.61
C SER A 105 -12.68 -2.90 -12.72
N ALA A 106 -12.77 -1.62 -13.07
CA ALA A 106 -13.88 -1.09 -13.90
C ALA A 106 -15.26 -1.57 -13.38
N TRP A 107 -15.42 -1.63 -12.04
CA TRP A 107 -16.62 -2.09 -11.33
C TRP A 107 -16.95 -3.58 -11.48
N ASN A 108 -16.00 -4.39 -11.91
CA ASN A 108 -16.17 -5.83 -11.97
C ASN A 108 -15.89 -6.47 -10.60
N LYS A 109 -16.94 -6.93 -9.91
CA LYS A 109 -16.83 -7.59 -8.61
C LYS A 109 -16.01 -8.90 -8.65
N ASN A 110 -15.95 -9.54 -9.80
CA ASN A 110 -15.25 -10.81 -10.01
C ASN A 110 -13.82 -10.60 -10.55
N ALA A 111 -13.34 -9.35 -10.62
CA ALA A 111 -12.00 -9.07 -11.11
C ALA A 111 -10.94 -9.79 -10.27
N ARG A 112 -10.00 -10.43 -10.97
CA ARG A 112 -8.81 -11.04 -10.37
C ARG A 112 -7.60 -10.66 -11.18
N SER A 113 -6.59 -10.14 -10.52
CA SER A 113 -5.32 -9.86 -11.19
C SER A 113 -4.43 -11.11 -11.25
N PRO A 114 -3.48 -11.18 -12.19
CA PRO A 114 -2.50 -12.28 -12.25
C PRO A 114 -1.71 -12.46 -10.96
N VAL A 115 -1.57 -11.40 -10.17
CA VAL A 115 -0.86 -11.41 -8.87
C VAL A 115 -1.78 -11.72 -7.69
N GLY A 116 -3.06 -12.03 -7.94
CA GLY A 116 -4.01 -12.48 -6.94
C GLY A 116 -4.81 -11.37 -6.24
N ALA A 117 -4.83 -10.15 -6.74
CA ALA A 117 -5.72 -9.11 -6.23
C ALA A 117 -7.18 -9.44 -6.58
N ILE A 118 -8.12 -9.12 -5.68
CA ILE A 118 -9.50 -9.60 -5.73
C ILE A 118 -10.50 -8.46 -5.66
N GLY A 119 -11.52 -8.52 -6.52
CA GLY A 119 -12.78 -7.79 -6.41
C GLY A 119 -12.70 -6.33 -6.85
N LEU A 120 -13.70 -5.54 -6.43
CA LEU A 120 -13.92 -4.16 -6.86
C LEU A 120 -12.72 -3.25 -6.56
N ALA A 121 -12.15 -3.35 -5.37
CA ALA A 121 -11.01 -2.56 -4.91
C ALA A 121 -9.67 -3.29 -5.08
N GLN A 122 -9.64 -4.46 -5.73
CA GLN A 122 -8.44 -5.24 -5.98
C GLN A 122 -7.57 -5.45 -4.73
N LEU A 123 -8.20 -5.91 -3.64
CA LEU A 123 -7.48 -6.21 -2.42
C LEU A 123 -6.63 -7.49 -2.56
N MET A 124 -5.37 -7.41 -2.15
CA MET A 124 -4.54 -8.59 -2.00
C MET A 124 -5.04 -9.44 -0.83
N PRO A 125 -4.98 -10.80 -0.93
CA PRO A 125 -5.41 -11.68 0.16
C PRO A 125 -4.75 -11.39 1.51
N GLY A 126 -3.47 -10.99 1.51
CA GLY A 126 -2.76 -10.56 2.72
C GLY A 126 -3.40 -9.33 3.35
N THR A 127 -3.59 -8.28 2.56
CA THR A 127 -4.24 -7.03 3.00
C THR A 127 -5.67 -7.27 3.48
N ALA A 128 -6.44 -8.12 2.78
CA ALA A 128 -7.80 -8.45 3.20
C ALA A 128 -7.83 -9.15 4.57
N ARG A 129 -6.88 -10.06 4.83
CA ARG A 129 -6.74 -10.70 6.16
C ARG A 129 -6.39 -9.71 7.26
N GLU A 130 -5.43 -8.82 7.01
CA GLU A 130 -5.03 -7.77 7.95
C GLU A 130 -6.20 -6.83 8.30
N LEU A 131 -7.03 -6.52 7.31
CA LEU A 131 -8.24 -5.73 7.48
C LEU A 131 -9.43 -6.51 8.08
N GLY A 132 -9.34 -7.84 8.19
CA GLY A 132 -10.44 -8.67 8.66
C GLY A 132 -11.65 -8.70 7.73
N VAL A 133 -11.46 -8.53 6.41
CA VAL A 133 -12.54 -8.51 5.42
C VAL A 133 -12.48 -9.70 4.48
N ASN A 134 -13.66 -10.19 4.04
CA ASN A 134 -13.75 -11.15 2.96
C ASN A 134 -13.62 -10.44 1.61
N PRO A 135 -12.52 -10.59 0.86
CA PRO A 135 -12.33 -9.88 -0.40
C PRO A 135 -13.25 -10.36 -1.53
N ASN A 136 -13.92 -11.52 -1.38
CA ASN A 136 -14.87 -12.04 -2.35
C ASN A 136 -16.29 -11.46 -2.15
N ASP A 137 -16.59 -10.89 -0.98
CA ASP A 137 -17.81 -10.12 -0.78
C ASP A 137 -17.61 -8.71 -1.33
N PRO A 138 -18.44 -8.25 -2.30
CA PRO A 138 -18.25 -6.95 -2.93
C PRO A 138 -18.36 -5.77 -1.95
N HIS A 139 -19.25 -5.86 -0.95
CA HIS A 139 -19.44 -4.80 0.02
C HIS A 139 -18.28 -4.75 1.02
N ALA A 140 -17.86 -5.89 1.56
CA ALA A 140 -16.68 -6.00 2.40
C ALA A 140 -15.40 -5.60 1.67
N ASN A 141 -15.30 -5.88 0.38
CA ASN A 141 -14.18 -5.50 -0.48
C ASN A 141 -14.10 -3.97 -0.64
N LEU A 142 -15.22 -3.29 -0.88
CA LEU A 142 -15.28 -1.83 -0.93
C LEU A 142 -14.92 -1.20 0.42
N GLU A 143 -15.44 -1.76 1.50
CA GLU A 143 -15.13 -1.30 2.86
C GLU A 143 -13.63 -1.41 3.18
N GLY A 144 -13.05 -2.58 2.90
CA GLY A 144 -11.62 -2.81 3.07
C GLY A 144 -10.77 -1.90 2.19
N GLY A 145 -11.18 -1.67 0.94
CA GLY A 145 -10.47 -0.78 0.03
C GLY A 145 -10.45 0.68 0.50
N ALA A 146 -11.60 1.19 0.96
CA ALA A 146 -11.71 2.55 1.49
C ALA A 146 -10.89 2.70 2.78
N ARG A 147 -10.97 1.73 3.68
CA ARG A 147 -10.18 1.69 4.92
C ARG A 147 -8.70 1.67 4.62
N TYR A 148 -8.23 0.80 3.74
CA TYR A 148 -6.82 0.71 3.37
C TYR A 148 -6.29 2.02 2.77
N LEU A 149 -7.06 2.66 1.89
CA LEU A 149 -6.67 3.96 1.32
C LEU A 149 -6.58 5.04 2.39
N SER A 150 -7.54 5.08 3.32
CA SER A 150 -7.52 5.99 4.48
C SER A 150 -6.29 5.79 5.37
N GLU A 151 -5.92 4.54 5.63
CA GLU A 151 -4.71 4.20 6.40
C GLU A 151 -3.45 4.69 5.70
N GLN A 152 -3.37 4.58 4.36
CA GLN A 152 -2.25 5.14 3.61
C GLN A 152 -2.24 6.66 3.66
N TYR A 153 -3.39 7.32 3.60
CA TYR A 153 -3.47 8.77 3.76
C TYR A 153 -2.99 9.22 5.14
N LYS A 154 -3.43 8.57 6.22
CA LYS A 154 -2.95 8.85 7.58
C LYS A 154 -1.43 8.70 7.72
N ARG A 155 -0.85 7.75 6.97
CA ARG A 155 0.60 7.48 7.00
C ARG A 155 1.43 8.51 6.25
N PHE A 156 0.93 9.01 5.11
CA PHE A 156 1.72 9.83 4.19
C PHE A 156 1.24 11.29 4.08
N GLY A 157 0.09 11.65 4.65
CA GLY A 157 -0.46 13.00 4.67
C GLY A 157 -0.89 13.56 3.31
N SER A 158 -0.90 12.73 2.26
CA SER A 158 -1.19 13.15 0.89
C SER A 158 -1.96 12.08 0.14
N TRP A 159 -3.05 12.44 -0.55
CA TRP A 159 -3.80 11.52 -1.40
C TRP A 159 -2.96 11.00 -2.57
N CYS A 160 -2.07 11.82 -3.10
CA CYS A 160 -1.12 11.43 -4.13
C CYS A 160 -0.23 10.27 -3.67
N LEU A 161 0.36 10.40 -2.48
CA LEU A 161 1.21 9.36 -1.89
C LEU A 161 0.40 8.17 -1.39
N ALA A 162 -0.83 8.40 -0.90
CA ALA A 162 -1.73 7.32 -0.50
C ALA A 162 -2.11 6.42 -1.68
N LEU A 163 -2.41 7.00 -2.83
CA LEU A 163 -2.67 6.25 -4.08
C LEU A 163 -1.43 5.50 -4.56
N ALA A 164 -0.26 6.14 -4.49
CA ALA A 164 1.00 5.47 -4.81
C ALA A 164 1.26 4.27 -3.88
N ALA A 165 0.99 4.43 -2.58
CA ALA A 165 1.11 3.36 -1.59
C ALA A 165 0.05 2.26 -1.78
N TYR A 166 -1.15 2.62 -2.19
CA TYR A 166 -2.21 1.66 -2.51
C TYR A 166 -1.79 0.72 -3.65
N ASN A 167 -1.22 1.30 -4.71
CA ASN A 167 -0.78 0.54 -5.90
C ASN A 167 0.56 -0.16 -5.69
N ALA A 168 1.61 0.57 -5.28
CA ALA A 168 2.98 0.05 -5.19
C ALA A 168 3.37 -0.49 -3.80
N GLY A 169 2.51 -0.30 -2.80
CA GLY A 169 2.81 -0.61 -1.40
C GLY A 169 3.50 0.55 -0.66
N PRO A 170 3.24 0.68 0.66
CA PRO A 170 3.81 1.75 1.47
C PRO A 170 5.34 1.68 1.62
N GLY A 171 5.92 0.48 1.50
CA GLY A 171 7.38 0.29 1.49
C GLY A 171 8.06 1.01 0.34
N ALA A 172 7.48 0.93 -0.86
CA ALA A 172 8.01 1.62 -2.03
C ALA A 172 7.97 3.15 -1.86
N VAL A 173 6.84 3.70 -1.37
CA VAL A 173 6.71 5.14 -1.11
C VAL A 173 7.72 5.61 -0.08
N LYS A 174 7.97 4.84 0.99
CA LYS A 174 9.01 5.13 1.98
C LYS A 174 10.41 5.09 1.36
N LYS A 175 10.73 4.01 0.60
CA LYS A 175 12.04 3.83 -0.04
C LYS A 175 12.41 5.01 -0.92
N TYR A 176 11.46 5.52 -1.69
CA TYR A 176 11.70 6.63 -2.63
C TYR A 176 11.35 8.00 -2.07
N ASN A 177 10.92 8.07 -0.81
CA ASN A 177 10.47 9.30 -0.15
C ASN A 177 9.49 10.10 -1.04
N GLY A 178 8.59 9.39 -1.73
CA GLY A 178 7.69 9.99 -2.70
C GLY A 178 7.01 8.94 -3.58
N ILE A 179 6.46 9.36 -4.73
CA ILE A 179 5.93 8.44 -5.73
C ILE A 179 7.09 7.65 -6.33
N PRO A 180 7.07 6.30 -6.26
CA PRO A 180 8.11 5.48 -6.85
C PRO A 180 8.24 5.76 -8.36
N PRO A 181 9.45 5.65 -8.95
CA PRO A 181 9.69 5.89 -10.37
C PRO A 181 9.18 4.74 -11.26
N TYR A 182 8.09 4.10 -10.86
CA TYR A 182 7.42 3.06 -11.62
C TYR A 182 6.38 3.70 -12.54
N LYS A 183 6.52 3.51 -13.85
CA LYS A 183 5.59 4.06 -14.85
C LYS A 183 4.13 3.70 -14.56
N GLU A 184 3.89 2.46 -14.12
CA GLU A 184 2.56 1.99 -13.73
C GLU A 184 1.99 2.83 -12.59
N THR A 185 2.73 2.98 -11.48
CA THR A 185 2.28 3.73 -10.30
C THR A 185 2.09 5.22 -10.61
N GLN A 186 3.00 5.83 -11.36
CA GLN A 186 2.86 7.22 -11.79
C GLN A 186 1.62 7.44 -12.65
N ASN A 187 1.36 6.54 -13.60
CA ASN A 187 0.16 6.58 -14.44
C ASN A 187 -1.12 6.31 -13.64
N TYR A 188 -1.07 5.38 -12.68
CA TYR A 188 -2.17 5.10 -11.76
C TYR A 188 -2.58 6.34 -10.98
N VAL A 189 -1.63 6.99 -10.32
CA VAL A 189 -1.88 8.21 -9.55
C VAL A 189 -2.44 9.30 -10.44
N ARG A 190 -1.84 9.55 -11.60
CA ARG A 190 -2.28 10.58 -12.56
C ARG A 190 -3.72 10.34 -13.01
N LYS A 191 -4.07 9.13 -13.43
CA LYS A 191 -5.42 8.78 -13.89
C LYS A 191 -6.49 8.99 -12.83
N ILE A 192 -6.19 8.64 -11.57
CA ILE A 192 -7.15 8.78 -10.47
C ILE A 192 -7.31 10.24 -10.04
N LEU A 193 -6.25 11.03 -10.05
CA LEU A 193 -6.32 12.44 -9.70
C LEU A 193 -6.89 13.32 -10.83
N GLY A 194 -7.02 12.79 -12.04
CA GLY A 194 -7.68 13.48 -13.15
C GLY A 194 -6.74 14.33 -13.99
N GLY A 195 -5.45 13.93 -14.05
CA GLY A 195 -4.45 14.49 -14.96
C GLY A 195 -4.51 13.84 -16.34
#